data_2e4a0ba183e2a96138dfef176c42686e
#
_entry.id   2e4a0ba183e2a96138dfef176c42686e
#
_cell.length_a   1.000
_cell.length_b   1.000
_cell.length_c   1.000
_cell.angle_alpha   90.00
_cell.angle_beta   90.00
_cell.angle_gamma   90.00
#
_symmetry.space_group_name_H-M   'P 1'
#
loop_
_entity.id
_entity.type
_entity.pdbx_description
1 polymer ?
#
loop_
_entity_poly.entity_id
_entity_poly.type
_entity_poly.pdbx_seq_one_letter_code
_entity_poly.pdbx_strand_id
1 'polypeptide(L)'
;MLSSLERDVLANIHEDCLERDVAALSALYRRLSSSGLKESLDWIRCHLDSYGIKTQTHQWVGELTTPISASLRIKKELSSFLVPCKVWGFSGRSRKKASGPLVCVDPRTLPAPEAVPYFAIRKEVERDLEGKIVLTKKFHGTAILALQDRGAAAVIVTWPGGDEEEIHESGTGLIWGNPEPLEETLDIQIPLIAVNYMWGCKLLEVASGNGKAEGEIEVEIQTDFQPFPVLEARLPGEEDNSPFLLVGAHIDAKHWGATDNASGAALALHLARIASTLRERRYGLRICWWTGHEFGHYAGSSAYCLNYYADLEERGLAYLNIDMPGVRGASHWQQVACSPDLTPTVENILHDVVGRSSGVISDPVRAWDQSFQNLGLSSLLVWASSLPEGSPYRSGSFSMPRWWHTESDVLDCLDRHVYLTDAHIYTLALIRSVCREGLQYDVHNLWMFFLNRLEALCSALKGRINLEDILSRAQSLHQRSEAFTGTCPWSRDVVWKVRRLNRLLFAQKAPWSQDWCAPQEAIPGLSAGISMCREGRGGVVLDHWLMCQRNRIYSLLGEIEEGIR
;
A
#
# COMPACT_ATOMS: atom_id res chain seq x y z
N MET A 1 -5.30 17.38 24.99
CA MET A 1 -5.10 18.87 24.90
C MET A 1 -3.70 19.16 24.41
N LEU A 2 -3.58 20.07 23.45
CA LEU A 2 -2.29 20.46 22.87
C LEU A 2 -1.36 21.09 23.92
N SER A 3 -0.08 20.72 23.91
CA SER A 3 0.98 21.40 24.67
C SER A 3 1.26 22.80 24.10
N SER A 4 2.06 23.62 24.81
CA SER A 4 2.49 24.93 24.29
C SER A 4 3.29 24.77 22.99
N LEU A 5 4.25 23.84 22.96
CA LEU A 5 5.03 23.54 21.76
C LEU A 5 4.15 23.17 20.56
N GLU A 6 3.17 22.26 20.75
CA GLU A 6 2.27 21.84 19.69
C GLU A 6 1.45 23.01 19.15
N ARG A 7 0.88 23.84 20.03
CA ARG A 7 0.11 25.03 19.61
C ARG A 7 0.97 26.01 18.82
N ASP A 8 2.18 26.28 19.32
CA ASP A 8 3.09 27.24 18.68
C ASP A 8 3.54 26.73 17.28
N VAL A 9 3.82 25.44 17.15
CA VAL A 9 4.20 24.84 15.86
C VAL A 9 3.01 24.87 14.89
N LEU A 10 1.82 24.42 15.31
CA LEU A 10 0.64 24.39 14.44
C LEU A 10 0.22 25.79 13.98
N ALA A 11 0.29 26.79 14.85
CA ALA A 11 -0.04 28.19 14.51
C ALA A 11 0.90 28.81 13.44
N ASN A 12 2.07 28.21 13.23
CA ASN A 12 3.06 28.66 12.25
C ASN A 12 3.02 27.84 10.93
N ILE A 13 2.02 26.98 10.74
CA ILE A 13 1.78 26.30 9.49
C ILE A 13 0.80 27.13 8.64
N HIS A 14 1.24 27.54 7.46
CA HIS A 14 0.46 28.40 6.58
C HIS A 14 0.13 27.73 5.25
N GLU A 15 -1.13 27.79 4.86
CA GLU A 15 -1.66 27.17 3.62
C GLU A 15 -0.86 27.59 2.38
N ASP A 16 -0.54 28.89 2.25
CA ASP A 16 0.20 29.41 1.09
C ASP A 16 1.59 28.80 0.94
N CYS A 17 2.25 28.48 2.05
CA CYS A 17 3.56 27.81 2.01
C CYS A 17 3.43 26.36 1.59
N LEU A 18 2.43 25.68 2.11
CA LEU A 18 2.14 24.28 1.78
C LEU A 18 1.76 24.13 0.30
N GLU A 19 0.82 24.94 -0.19
CA GLU A 19 0.36 24.89 -1.59
C GLU A 19 1.48 25.23 -2.57
N ARG A 20 2.32 26.23 -2.28
CA ARG A 20 3.46 26.60 -3.13
C ARG A 20 4.42 25.42 -3.36
N ASP A 21 4.70 24.64 -2.33
CA ASP A 21 5.61 23.50 -2.43
C ASP A 21 4.98 22.36 -3.25
N VAL A 22 3.67 22.14 -3.12
CA VAL A 22 2.91 21.22 -3.99
C VAL A 22 2.91 21.72 -5.43
N ALA A 23 2.66 23.02 -5.67
CA ALA A 23 2.66 23.61 -7.00
C ALA A 23 4.02 23.44 -7.70
N ALA A 24 5.12 23.65 -6.96
CA ALA A 24 6.46 23.45 -7.50
C ALA A 24 6.72 22.01 -7.92
N LEU A 25 6.34 21.03 -7.10
CA LEU A 25 6.53 19.61 -7.40
C LEU A 25 5.58 19.10 -8.48
N SER A 26 4.30 19.50 -8.46
CA SER A 26 3.31 19.06 -9.43
C SER A 26 3.51 19.66 -10.83
N ALA A 27 4.30 20.74 -10.96
CA ALA A 27 4.72 21.28 -12.25
C ALA A 27 5.79 20.41 -12.95
N LEU A 28 6.40 19.48 -12.24
CA LEU A 28 7.41 18.56 -12.75
C LEU A 28 6.76 17.21 -13.08
N TYR A 29 6.99 16.73 -14.31
CA TYR A 29 6.49 15.43 -14.73
C TYR A 29 7.35 14.32 -14.13
N ARG A 30 6.87 13.72 -13.01
CA ARG A 30 7.68 12.84 -12.14
C ARG A 30 7.58 11.35 -12.48
N ARG A 31 7.30 11.03 -13.74
CA ARG A 31 7.30 9.65 -14.20
C ARG A 31 8.71 9.04 -14.06
N LEU A 32 8.79 7.74 -13.83
CA LEU A 32 10.05 7.01 -13.74
C LEU A 32 10.99 7.35 -14.91
N SER A 33 12.28 7.53 -14.61
CA SER A 33 13.33 7.87 -15.57
C SER A 33 13.16 9.22 -16.30
N SER A 34 12.21 10.06 -15.88
CA SER A 34 12.05 11.42 -16.43
C SER A 34 13.05 12.41 -15.81
N SER A 35 13.31 13.51 -16.54
CA SER A 35 14.07 14.63 -15.96
C SER A 35 13.34 15.25 -14.77
N GLY A 36 11.99 15.32 -14.85
CA GLY A 36 11.16 15.89 -13.78
C GLY A 36 11.27 15.14 -12.44
N LEU A 37 11.43 13.82 -12.46
CA LEU A 37 11.69 13.06 -11.25
C LEU A 37 13.04 13.45 -10.61
N LYS A 38 14.10 13.54 -11.42
CA LYS A 38 15.41 13.98 -10.95
C LYS A 38 15.37 15.43 -10.43
N GLU A 39 14.77 16.33 -11.17
CA GLU A 39 14.60 17.73 -10.79
C GLU A 39 13.84 17.88 -9.47
N SER A 40 12.80 17.05 -9.25
CA SER A 40 12.05 17.03 -7.99
C SER A 40 12.92 16.62 -6.80
N LEU A 41 13.73 15.56 -6.93
CA LEU A 41 14.65 15.13 -5.89
C LEU A 41 15.74 16.19 -5.63
N ASP A 42 16.28 16.82 -6.67
CA ASP A 42 17.25 17.89 -6.54
C ASP A 42 16.64 19.14 -5.87
N TRP A 43 15.40 19.48 -6.21
CA TRP A 43 14.65 20.58 -5.59
C TRP A 43 14.44 20.33 -4.09
N ILE A 44 13.99 19.14 -3.69
CA ILE A 44 13.82 18.76 -2.29
C ILE A 44 15.16 18.83 -1.55
N ARG A 45 16.23 18.28 -2.14
CA ARG A 45 17.56 18.28 -1.55
C ARG A 45 18.06 19.70 -1.30
N CYS A 46 17.91 20.62 -2.26
CA CYS A 46 18.29 22.02 -2.07
C CYS A 46 17.57 22.69 -0.89
N HIS A 47 16.29 22.38 -0.67
CA HIS A 47 15.55 22.89 0.48
C HIS A 47 16.06 22.28 1.80
N LEU A 48 16.30 20.96 1.83
CA LEU A 48 16.86 20.27 3.00
C LEU A 48 18.24 20.83 3.38
N ASP A 49 19.10 21.07 2.39
CA ASP A 49 20.41 21.69 2.59
C ASP A 49 20.27 23.10 3.18
N SER A 50 19.27 23.90 2.74
CA SER A 50 18.98 25.22 3.30
C SER A 50 18.51 25.20 4.75
N TYR A 51 17.93 24.07 5.20
CA TYR A 51 17.56 23.84 6.60
C TYR A 51 18.70 23.23 7.43
N GLY A 52 19.86 22.99 6.83
CA GLY A 52 21.01 22.36 7.48
C GLY A 52 20.82 20.85 7.74
N ILE A 53 19.93 20.21 7.02
CA ILE A 53 19.62 18.79 7.19
C ILE A 53 20.54 17.95 6.30
N LYS A 54 21.20 16.96 6.88
CA LYS A 54 22.04 16.02 6.12
C LYS A 54 21.17 15.09 5.27
N THR A 55 21.53 14.95 4.00
CA THR A 55 20.84 14.09 3.03
C THR A 55 21.76 13.00 2.51
N GLN A 56 21.15 11.90 2.09
CA GLN A 56 21.81 10.82 1.37
C GLN A 56 20.91 10.38 0.22
N THR A 57 21.47 10.26 -0.98
CA THR A 57 20.78 9.64 -2.12
C THR A 57 21.29 8.21 -2.28
N HIS A 58 20.41 7.25 -2.05
CA HIS A 58 20.70 5.85 -2.30
C HIS A 58 20.46 5.55 -3.78
N GLN A 59 21.28 4.67 -4.34
CA GLN A 59 21.10 4.14 -5.68
C GLN A 59 20.95 2.62 -5.57
N TRP A 60 19.76 2.13 -5.85
CA TRP A 60 19.46 0.70 -5.82
C TRP A 60 18.99 0.23 -7.20
N VAL A 61 18.92 -1.07 -7.37
CA VAL A 61 18.39 -1.71 -8.59
C VAL A 61 17.13 -2.46 -8.23
N GLY A 62 16.07 -2.24 -9.00
CA GLY A 62 14.79 -2.89 -8.82
C GLY A 62 14.13 -3.25 -10.12
N GLU A 63 13.20 -4.20 -10.08
CA GLU A 63 12.36 -4.52 -11.21
C GLU A 63 11.32 -3.42 -11.38
N LEU A 64 11.45 -2.67 -12.46
CA LEU A 64 10.62 -1.51 -12.76
C LEU A 64 9.93 -1.69 -14.12
N THR A 65 8.70 -1.20 -14.22
CA THR A 65 7.91 -1.26 -15.45
C THR A 65 7.73 0.13 -16.04
N THR A 66 7.91 0.27 -17.34
CA THR A 66 7.67 1.51 -18.09
C THR A 66 6.64 1.24 -19.17
N PRO A 67 5.36 1.55 -18.95
CA PRO A 67 4.32 1.53 -19.98
C PRO A 67 4.63 2.59 -21.05
N ILE A 68 4.60 2.19 -22.33
CA ILE A 68 4.99 3.06 -23.46
C ILE A 68 3.78 3.37 -24.35
N SER A 69 3.14 2.34 -24.92
CA SER A 69 1.99 2.53 -25.81
C SER A 69 1.05 1.34 -25.82
N ALA A 70 -0.24 1.59 -26.11
CA ALA A 70 -1.24 0.55 -26.33
C ALA A 70 -2.12 0.89 -27.53
N SER A 71 -2.62 -0.15 -28.20
CA SER A 71 -3.71 -0.02 -29.15
C SER A 71 -4.72 -1.16 -28.98
N LEU A 72 -5.99 -0.82 -29.10
CA LEU A 72 -7.11 -1.76 -29.07
C LEU A 72 -7.97 -1.54 -30.30
N ARG A 73 -8.13 -2.58 -31.12
CA ARG A 73 -9.06 -2.63 -32.24
C ARG A 73 -10.10 -3.72 -32.00
N ILE A 74 -11.35 -3.36 -32.17
CA ILE A 74 -12.46 -4.32 -32.12
C ILE A 74 -13.01 -4.52 -33.53
N LYS A 75 -13.20 -5.78 -33.92
CA LYS A 75 -13.83 -6.19 -35.18
C LYS A 75 -15.15 -6.89 -34.86
N LYS A 76 -16.21 -6.49 -35.52
CA LYS A 76 -17.51 -7.13 -35.41
C LYS A 76 -18.16 -7.14 -36.80
N GLU A 77 -18.41 -8.35 -37.35
CA GLU A 77 -18.93 -8.53 -38.70
C GLU A 77 -18.09 -7.80 -39.75
N LEU A 78 -18.66 -6.82 -40.44
CA LEU A 78 -17.99 -6.00 -41.48
C LEU A 78 -17.43 -4.67 -40.93
N SER A 79 -17.59 -4.41 -39.65
CA SER A 79 -17.14 -3.17 -39.00
C SER A 79 -15.88 -3.39 -38.14
N SER A 80 -15.06 -2.34 -38.08
CA SER A 80 -13.92 -2.30 -37.18
C SER A 80 -13.71 -0.90 -36.63
N PHE A 81 -13.40 -0.78 -35.35
CA PHE A 81 -13.16 0.52 -34.71
C PHE A 81 -12.02 0.45 -33.71
N LEU A 82 -11.38 1.59 -33.45
CA LEU A 82 -10.34 1.75 -32.43
C LEU A 82 -11.00 2.20 -31.11
N VAL A 83 -10.46 1.70 -30.01
CA VAL A 83 -10.89 2.03 -28.67
C VAL A 83 -9.73 2.72 -27.94
N PRO A 84 -9.93 3.91 -27.37
CA PRO A 84 -8.94 4.54 -26.52
C PRO A 84 -8.57 3.64 -25.34
N CYS A 85 -7.27 3.42 -25.14
CA CYS A 85 -6.76 2.55 -24.09
C CYS A 85 -5.36 2.99 -23.65
N LYS A 86 -4.96 2.56 -22.45
CA LYS A 86 -3.61 2.74 -21.92
C LYS A 86 -3.03 1.39 -21.51
N VAL A 87 -1.70 1.28 -21.52
CA VAL A 87 -1.01 0.09 -21.01
C VAL A 87 -1.17 0.03 -19.50
N TRP A 88 -1.45 -1.15 -19.00
CA TRP A 88 -1.40 -1.42 -17.56
C TRP A 88 0.00 -1.90 -17.19
N GLY A 89 0.58 -1.36 -16.13
CA GLY A 89 1.92 -1.74 -15.67
C GLY A 89 2.03 -3.23 -15.34
N PHE A 90 3.21 -3.79 -15.51
CA PHE A 90 3.50 -5.22 -15.35
C PHE A 90 2.68 -6.14 -16.27
N SER A 91 2.30 -5.66 -17.44
CA SER A 91 1.61 -6.44 -18.46
C SER A 91 2.60 -7.12 -19.43
N GLY A 92 3.42 -8.02 -18.92
CA GLY A 92 4.56 -8.60 -19.65
C GLY A 92 5.83 -7.77 -19.53
N ARG A 93 6.91 -8.22 -20.19
CA ARG A 93 8.26 -7.60 -20.08
C ARG A 93 8.65 -6.78 -21.30
N SER A 94 7.95 -6.95 -22.42
CA SER A 94 8.29 -6.34 -23.71
C SER A 94 7.04 -6.19 -24.59
N ARG A 95 7.23 -5.69 -25.82
CA ARG A 95 6.17 -5.59 -26.80
C ARG A 95 5.43 -6.91 -27.00
N LYS A 96 4.10 -6.87 -26.89
CA LYS A 96 3.21 -8.02 -27.06
C LYS A 96 2.05 -7.68 -27.97
N LYS A 97 1.61 -8.71 -28.73
CA LYS A 97 0.39 -8.65 -29.55
C LYS A 97 -0.48 -9.84 -29.21
N ALA A 98 -1.79 -9.61 -29.18
CA ALA A 98 -2.78 -10.67 -29.01
C ALA A 98 -4.00 -10.37 -29.91
N SER A 99 -4.62 -11.42 -30.43
CA SER A 99 -5.89 -11.32 -31.14
C SER A 99 -6.74 -12.55 -30.81
N GLY A 100 -8.04 -12.35 -30.77
CA GLY A 100 -8.97 -13.46 -30.49
C GLY A 100 -10.37 -12.99 -30.12
N PRO A 101 -11.28 -13.95 -29.87
CA PRO A 101 -12.64 -13.65 -29.48
C PRO A 101 -12.69 -12.80 -28.21
N LEU A 102 -13.52 -11.73 -28.26
CA LEU A 102 -13.78 -10.90 -27.07
C LEU A 102 -14.84 -11.59 -26.21
N VAL A 103 -14.51 -11.83 -24.93
CA VAL A 103 -15.41 -12.46 -23.96
C VAL A 103 -15.42 -11.72 -22.63
N CYS A 104 -16.55 -11.81 -21.92
CA CYS A 104 -16.67 -11.35 -20.54
C CYS A 104 -16.56 -12.52 -19.59
N VAL A 105 -15.86 -12.31 -18.49
CA VAL A 105 -15.76 -13.29 -17.40
C VAL A 105 -16.56 -12.79 -16.21
N ASP A 106 -17.38 -13.66 -15.61
CA ASP A 106 -18.08 -13.34 -14.36
C ASP A 106 -17.04 -13.07 -13.26
N PRO A 107 -17.00 -11.86 -12.69
CA PRO A 107 -16.01 -11.52 -11.67
C PRO A 107 -16.12 -12.40 -10.41
N ARG A 108 -17.26 -13.08 -10.18
CA ARG A 108 -17.42 -14.02 -9.06
C ARG A 108 -16.64 -15.32 -9.24
N THR A 109 -16.24 -15.66 -10.48
CA THR A 109 -15.42 -16.84 -10.78
C THR A 109 -13.91 -16.58 -10.62
N LEU A 110 -13.51 -15.35 -10.35
CA LEU A 110 -12.12 -14.95 -10.15
C LEU A 110 -11.78 -14.92 -8.66
N PRO A 111 -10.55 -15.33 -8.28
CA PRO A 111 -10.13 -15.31 -6.90
C PRO A 111 -10.22 -13.90 -6.30
N ALA A 112 -10.38 -13.84 -4.98
CA ALA A 112 -10.28 -12.60 -4.22
C ALA A 112 -8.83 -12.08 -4.19
N PRO A 113 -8.58 -10.79 -3.94
CA PRO A 113 -7.23 -10.24 -3.87
C PRO A 113 -6.33 -10.96 -2.86
N GLU A 114 -6.89 -11.32 -1.72
CA GLU A 114 -6.23 -12.01 -0.61
C GLU A 114 -6.04 -13.52 -0.81
N ALA A 115 -6.56 -14.09 -1.90
CA ALA A 115 -6.49 -15.54 -2.16
C ALA A 115 -5.08 -16.01 -2.59
N VAL A 116 -4.09 -15.70 -1.76
CA VAL A 116 -2.69 -16.10 -1.96
C VAL A 116 -2.50 -17.62 -2.10
N PRO A 117 -3.21 -18.50 -1.34
CA PRO A 117 -3.14 -19.94 -1.56
C PRO A 117 -3.56 -20.41 -2.96
N TYR A 118 -4.14 -19.52 -3.78
CA TYR A 118 -4.43 -19.79 -5.19
C TYR A 118 -3.19 -20.34 -5.94
N PHE A 119 -1.99 -19.88 -5.60
CA PHE A 119 -0.76 -20.37 -6.23
C PHE A 119 -0.54 -21.87 -6.07
N ALA A 120 -1.05 -22.44 -5.01
CA ALA A 120 -0.94 -23.87 -4.74
C ALA A 120 -1.78 -24.73 -5.69
N ILE A 121 -2.85 -24.17 -6.26
CA ILE A 121 -3.80 -24.91 -7.13
C ILE A 121 -3.74 -24.49 -8.61
N ARG A 122 -2.82 -23.62 -9.01
CA ARG A 122 -2.69 -23.10 -10.39
C ARG A 122 -2.63 -24.21 -11.45
N LYS A 123 -2.03 -25.35 -11.13
CA LYS A 123 -1.87 -26.47 -12.06
C LYS A 123 -3.19 -27.22 -12.31
N GLU A 124 -4.21 -27.00 -11.50
CA GLU A 124 -5.52 -27.66 -11.58
C GLU A 124 -6.57 -26.78 -12.29
N VAL A 125 -6.16 -25.59 -12.78
CA VAL A 125 -7.08 -24.64 -13.42
C VAL A 125 -7.41 -25.08 -14.85
N GLU A 126 -8.69 -25.15 -15.18
CA GLU A 126 -9.16 -25.44 -16.53
C GLU A 126 -8.83 -24.29 -17.50
N ARG A 127 -8.33 -24.63 -18.68
CA ARG A 127 -7.97 -23.66 -19.73
C ARG A 127 -9.15 -23.31 -20.65
N ASP A 128 -10.22 -22.82 -20.08
CA ASP A 128 -11.47 -22.47 -20.77
C ASP A 128 -11.43 -21.13 -21.53
N LEU A 129 -10.37 -20.34 -21.33
CA LEU A 129 -10.16 -19.03 -21.96
C LEU A 129 -9.05 -19.04 -23.03
N GLU A 130 -8.63 -20.20 -23.49
CA GLU A 130 -7.55 -20.35 -24.46
C GLU A 130 -7.73 -19.45 -25.69
N GLY A 131 -6.75 -18.55 -25.92
CA GLY A 131 -6.72 -17.64 -27.05
C GLY A 131 -7.78 -16.52 -27.03
N LYS A 132 -8.52 -16.33 -25.96
CA LYS A 132 -9.55 -15.29 -25.85
C LYS A 132 -9.01 -14.00 -25.27
N ILE A 133 -9.61 -12.88 -25.68
CA ILE A 133 -9.41 -11.57 -25.05
C ILE A 133 -10.52 -11.34 -24.03
N VAL A 134 -10.11 -11.17 -22.77
CA VAL A 134 -11.04 -11.11 -21.63
C VAL A 134 -11.29 -9.67 -21.21
N LEU A 135 -12.55 -9.31 -21.10
CA LEU A 135 -13.00 -8.05 -20.49
C LEU A 135 -13.38 -8.29 -19.03
N THR A 136 -12.83 -7.51 -18.10
CA THR A 136 -13.09 -7.65 -16.66
C THR A 136 -13.03 -6.30 -15.93
N LYS A 137 -13.74 -6.22 -14.79
CA LYS A 137 -13.63 -5.11 -13.83
C LYS A 137 -12.65 -5.42 -12.69
N LYS A 138 -12.17 -6.66 -12.58
CA LYS A 138 -11.16 -7.05 -11.58
C LYS A 138 -9.76 -6.91 -12.15
N PHE A 139 -8.91 -6.17 -11.47
CA PHE A 139 -7.55 -5.83 -11.91
C PHE A 139 -6.44 -6.20 -10.91
N HIS A 140 -6.78 -6.76 -9.75
CA HIS A 140 -5.76 -7.21 -8.79
C HIS A 140 -5.01 -8.46 -9.30
N GLY A 141 -3.75 -8.60 -8.86
CA GLY A 141 -2.81 -9.58 -9.40
C GLY A 141 -3.30 -11.02 -9.39
N THR A 142 -3.97 -11.47 -8.32
CA THR A 142 -4.52 -12.83 -8.23
C THR A 142 -5.58 -13.11 -9.30
N ALA A 143 -6.46 -12.14 -9.61
CA ALA A 143 -7.48 -12.30 -10.65
C ALA A 143 -6.85 -12.35 -12.04
N ILE A 144 -5.90 -11.47 -12.34
CA ILE A 144 -5.24 -11.45 -13.65
C ILE A 144 -4.40 -12.71 -13.87
N LEU A 145 -3.68 -13.16 -12.84
CA LEU A 145 -2.93 -14.41 -12.92
C LEU A 145 -3.85 -15.61 -13.17
N ALA A 146 -5.04 -15.62 -12.54
CA ALA A 146 -6.05 -16.67 -12.78
C ALA A 146 -6.58 -16.66 -14.22
N LEU A 147 -6.78 -15.48 -14.81
CA LEU A 147 -7.17 -15.36 -16.22
C LEU A 147 -6.06 -15.86 -17.15
N GLN A 148 -4.81 -15.52 -16.87
CA GLN A 148 -3.65 -16.04 -17.60
C GLN A 148 -3.56 -17.57 -17.52
N ASP A 149 -3.72 -18.16 -16.34
CA ASP A 149 -3.68 -19.61 -16.14
C ASP A 149 -4.82 -20.33 -16.87
N ARG A 150 -5.99 -19.68 -17.00
CA ARG A 150 -7.12 -20.16 -17.81
C ARG A 150 -6.89 -20.03 -19.33
N GLY A 151 -5.75 -19.47 -19.75
CA GLY A 151 -5.35 -19.38 -21.16
C GLY A 151 -5.74 -18.09 -21.87
N ALA A 152 -6.14 -17.03 -21.14
CA ALA A 152 -6.44 -15.75 -21.77
C ALA A 152 -5.25 -15.24 -22.59
N ALA A 153 -5.51 -14.77 -23.81
CA ALA A 153 -4.49 -14.20 -24.68
C ALA A 153 -4.15 -12.75 -24.29
N ALA A 154 -5.13 -12.01 -23.77
CA ALA A 154 -4.98 -10.66 -23.24
C ALA A 154 -6.14 -10.31 -22.32
N VAL A 155 -6.00 -9.26 -21.52
CA VAL A 155 -7.04 -8.74 -20.65
C VAL A 155 -7.27 -7.25 -20.88
N ILE A 156 -8.54 -6.86 -20.96
CA ILE A 156 -9.01 -5.47 -20.97
C ILE A 156 -9.63 -5.21 -19.59
N VAL A 157 -9.02 -4.31 -18.84
CA VAL A 157 -9.54 -3.83 -17.55
C VAL A 157 -10.47 -2.66 -17.82
N THR A 158 -11.69 -2.76 -17.32
CA THR A 158 -12.62 -1.63 -17.31
C THR A 158 -12.64 -1.01 -15.93
N TRP A 159 -12.55 0.33 -15.87
CA TRP A 159 -12.66 1.02 -14.60
C TRP A 159 -14.03 0.76 -13.94
N PRO A 160 -14.12 0.60 -12.61
CA PRO A 160 -15.34 0.14 -11.94
C PRO A 160 -16.50 1.16 -11.94
N GLY A 161 -16.28 2.37 -12.42
CA GLY A 161 -17.35 3.36 -12.60
C GLY A 161 -17.05 4.73 -11.99
N GLY A 162 -17.82 5.74 -12.39
CA GLY A 162 -17.75 7.12 -11.89
C GLY A 162 -17.00 8.09 -12.78
N ASP A 163 -16.03 7.65 -13.58
CA ASP A 163 -15.17 8.47 -14.41
C ASP A 163 -15.42 8.11 -15.87
N GLU A 164 -16.31 8.85 -16.50
CA GLU A 164 -16.85 8.44 -17.78
C GLU A 164 -15.83 8.53 -18.92
N GLU A 165 -14.90 9.48 -18.85
CA GLU A 165 -13.96 9.79 -19.92
C GLU A 165 -12.50 9.44 -19.60
N GLU A 166 -12.10 9.43 -18.33
CA GLU A 166 -10.73 9.21 -17.89
C GLU A 166 -10.31 7.73 -17.99
N ILE A 167 -9.08 7.51 -18.44
CA ILE A 167 -8.46 6.18 -18.43
C ILE A 167 -7.41 6.15 -17.33
N HIS A 168 -7.71 5.46 -16.24
CA HIS A 168 -6.79 5.31 -15.13
C HIS A 168 -5.64 4.37 -15.48
N GLU A 169 -4.41 4.78 -15.20
CA GLU A 169 -3.24 3.92 -15.27
C GLU A 169 -3.00 3.25 -13.92
N SER A 170 -2.62 1.99 -13.92
CA SER A 170 -2.17 1.29 -12.72
C SER A 170 -1.19 0.18 -13.10
N GLY A 171 -0.79 -0.62 -12.15
CA GLY A 171 0.02 -1.81 -12.35
C GLY A 171 -0.62 -3.01 -11.67
N THR A 172 -0.39 -4.19 -12.23
CA THR A 172 -0.87 -5.44 -11.67
C THR A 172 0.28 -6.43 -11.57
N GLY A 173 0.81 -6.59 -10.38
CA GLY A 173 1.82 -7.59 -10.06
C GLY A 173 1.53 -8.15 -8.68
N LEU A 174 2.11 -9.31 -8.39
CA LEU A 174 1.98 -9.95 -7.07
C LEU A 174 3.25 -9.79 -6.24
N ILE A 175 4.35 -9.46 -6.89
CA ILE A 175 5.65 -9.31 -6.25
C ILE A 175 5.75 -7.90 -5.65
N TRP A 176 6.18 -7.82 -4.40
CA TRP A 176 6.39 -6.56 -3.69
C TRP A 176 7.86 -6.16 -3.76
N GLY A 177 8.16 -5.12 -4.51
CA GLY A 177 9.53 -4.74 -4.79
C GLY A 177 10.23 -5.74 -5.71
N ASN A 178 11.43 -6.19 -5.35
CA ASN A 178 12.17 -7.16 -6.14
C ASN A 178 11.69 -8.60 -5.91
N PRO A 179 11.64 -9.44 -6.97
CA PRO A 179 11.27 -10.84 -6.84
C PRO A 179 12.29 -11.62 -6.00
N GLU A 180 11.80 -12.54 -5.20
CA GLU A 180 12.60 -13.60 -4.58
C GLU A 180 12.74 -14.80 -5.55
N PRO A 181 13.73 -15.69 -5.33
CA PRO A 181 13.84 -16.89 -6.14
C PRO A 181 12.50 -17.66 -6.22
N LEU A 182 12.14 -18.11 -7.41
CA LEU A 182 10.91 -18.82 -7.77
C LEU A 182 9.65 -17.94 -7.88
N GLU A 183 9.67 -16.67 -7.54
CA GLU A 183 8.53 -15.76 -7.72
C GLU A 183 8.31 -15.32 -9.17
N GLU A 184 9.27 -15.53 -10.06
CA GLU A 184 9.12 -15.26 -11.51
C GLU A 184 7.91 -15.98 -12.13
N THR A 185 7.46 -17.09 -11.52
CA THR A 185 6.24 -17.80 -11.95
C THR A 185 4.96 -17.00 -11.68
N LEU A 186 5.02 -15.93 -10.90
CA LEU A 186 3.92 -15.04 -10.56
C LEU A 186 3.79 -13.86 -11.54
N ASP A 187 4.70 -13.75 -12.51
CA ASP A 187 4.69 -12.70 -13.51
C ASP A 187 3.47 -12.80 -14.44
N ILE A 188 2.87 -11.64 -14.68
CA ILE A 188 1.86 -11.49 -15.71
C ILE A 188 2.57 -11.37 -17.07
N GLN A 189 2.34 -12.34 -17.95
CA GLN A 189 3.01 -12.43 -19.25
C GLN A 189 2.12 -12.01 -20.43
N ILE A 190 0.82 -11.86 -20.21
CA ILE A 190 -0.16 -11.48 -21.23
C ILE A 190 -0.32 -9.96 -21.32
N PRO A 191 -0.68 -9.42 -22.50
CA PRO A 191 -1.03 -8.01 -22.63
C PRO A 191 -2.19 -7.61 -21.72
N LEU A 192 -2.02 -6.49 -21.01
CA LEU A 192 -3.03 -5.93 -20.12
C LEU A 192 -3.20 -4.45 -20.44
N ILE A 193 -4.42 -4.02 -20.74
CA ILE A 193 -4.77 -2.65 -21.04
C ILE A 193 -5.96 -2.18 -20.23
N ALA A 194 -6.04 -0.86 -20.02
CA ALA A 194 -7.19 -0.20 -19.40
C ALA A 194 -8.00 0.55 -20.45
N VAL A 195 -9.31 0.56 -20.24
CA VAL A 195 -10.25 1.46 -20.92
C VAL A 195 -11.08 2.20 -19.87
N ASN A 196 -11.63 3.37 -20.21
CA ASN A 196 -12.52 4.09 -19.32
C ASN A 196 -13.87 3.38 -19.13
N TYR A 197 -14.67 3.87 -18.20
CA TYR A 197 -15.96 3.27 -17.86
C TYR A 197 -16.92 3.21 -19.07
N MET A 198 -17.03 4.29 -19.85
CA MET A 198 -17.93 4.32 -21.02
C MET A 198 -17.57 3.26 -22.06
N TRP A 199 -16.28 3.16 -22.41
CA TRP A 199 -15.83 2.13 -23.34
C TRP A 199 -15.97 0.74 -22.76
N GLY A 200 -15.76 0.56 -21.46
CA GLY A 200 -16.02 -0.69 -20.76
C GLY A 200 -17.48 -1.16 -20.92
N CYS A 201 -18.46 -0.27 -20.75
CA CYS A 201 -19.87 -0.57 -20.96
C CYS A 201 -20.17 -0.94 -22.41
N LYS A 202 -19.65 -0.16 -23.39
CA LYS A 202 -19.81 -0.47 -24.83
C LYS A 202 -19.21 -1.83 -25.20
N LEU A 203 -18.03 -2.15 -24.68
CA LEU A 203 -17.39 -3.44 -24.93
C LEU A 203 -18.16 -4.60 -24.31
N LEU A 204 -18.78 -4.41 -23.15
CA LEU A 204 -19.68 -5.39 -22.54
C LEU A 204 -20.88 -5.70 -23.44
N GLU A 205 -21.52 -4.67 -24.00
CA GLU A 205 -22.63 -4.82 -24.97
C GLU A 205 -22.17 -5.57 -26.23
N VAL A 206 -20.99 -5.20 -26.76
CA VAL A 206 -20.40 -5.84 -27.94
C VAL A 206 -20.10 -7.32 -27.68
N ALA A 207 -19.53 -7.66 -26.52
CA ALA A 207 -19.19 -9.04 -26.16
C ALA A 207 -20.39 -9.90 -25.82
N SER A 208 -21.48 -9.30 -25.32
CA SER A 208 -22.72 -10.03 -24.92
C SER A 208 -23.76 -10.10 -26.05
N GLY A 209 -23.58 -9.33 -27.14
CA GLY A 209 -24.53 -9.25 -28.24
C GLY A 209 -24.47 -10.44 -29.21
N ASN A 210 -25.50 -10.56 -30.05
CA ASN A 210 -25.52 -11.55 -31.13
C ASN A 210 -24.44 -11.20 -32.18
N GLY A 211 -23.47 -12.08 -32.37
CA GLY A 211 -22.35 -11.92 -33.30
C GLY A 211 -21.00 -12.07 -32.59
N LYS A 212 -20.05 -12.70 -33.28
CA LYS A 212 -18.68 -12.87 -32.76
C LYS A 212 -17.93 -11.55 -32.89
N ALA A 213 -17.50 -10.98 -31.78
CA ALA A 213 -16.57 -9.86 -31.77
C ALA A 213 -15.16 -10.38 -31.53
N GLU A 214 -14.20 -9.82 -32.23
CA GLU A 214 -12.77 -10.10 -32.08
C GLU A 214 -12.04 -8.84 -31.63
N GLY A 215 -11.10 -9.00 -30.72
CA GLY A 215 -10.17 -7.95 -30.32
C GLY A 215 -8.79 -8.16 -30.90
N GLU A 216 -8.12 -7.07 -31.21
CA GLU A 216 -6.69 -7.02 -31.51
C GLU A 216 -6.04 -6.03 -30.55
N ILE A 217 -5.09 -6.50 -29.75
CA ILE A 217 -4.37 -5.71 -28.75
C ILE A 217 -2.90 -5.73 -29.08
N GLU A 218 -2.29 -4.55 -29.06
CA GLU A 218 -0.85 -4.41 -29.07
C GLU A 218 -0.44 -3.51 -27.90
N VAL A 219 0.55 -3.95 -27.12
CA VAL A 219 1.15 -3.16 -26.05
C VAL A 219 2.65 -3.06 -26.26
N GLU A 220 3.21 -1.94 -25.90
CA GLU A 220 4.64 -1.72 -25.78
C GLU A 220 4.95 -1.33 -24.34
N ILE A 221 5.77 -2.13 -23.67
CA ILE A 221 6.13 -1.99 -22.28
C ILE A 221 7.57 -2.47 -22.11
N GLN A 222 8.28 -1.88 -21.18
CA GLN A 222 9.59 -2.34 -20.75
C GLN A 222 9.52 -2.66 -19.25
N THR A 223 9.77 -3.92 -18.88
CA THR A 223 9.87 -4.34 -17.48
C THR A 223 11.20 -5.07 -17.31
N ASP A 224 12.12 -4.47 -16.58
CA ASP A 224 13.46 -5.00 -16.33
C ASP A 224 14.06 -4.43 -15.02
N PHE A 225 15.23 -4.94 -14.65
CA PHE A 225 15.99 -4.43 -13.51
C PHE A 225 16.71 -3.14 -13.89
N GLN A 226 16.31 -2.04 -13.28
CA GLN A 226 16.81 -0.69 -13.56
C GLN A 226 17.29 -0.01 -12.27
N PRO A 227 18.30 0.88 -12.36
CA PRO A 227 18.69 1.71 -11.22
C PRO A 227 17.62 2.77 -10.93
N PHE A 228 17.40 3.03 -9.64
CA PHE A 228 16.53 4.10 -9.18
C PHE A 228 17.08 4.78 -7.91
N PRO A 229 16.87 6.10 -7.76
CA PRO A 229 17.29 6.85 -6.58
C PRO A 229 16.24 6.80 -5.48
N VAL A 230 16.69 6.85 -4.22
CA VAL A 230 15.84 7.18 -3.06
C VAL A 230 16.57 8.27 -2.26
N LEU A 231 15.91 9.39 -2.03
CA LEU A 231 16.44 10.48 -1.20
C LEU A 231 16.06 10.25 0.25
N GLU A 232 17.03 10.31 1.14
CA GLU A 232 16.85 10.23 2.59
C GLU A 232 17.38 11.49 3.28
N ALA A 233 16.60 12.04 4.20
CA ALA A 233 17.01 13.07 5.15
C ALA A 233 17.13 12.46 6.55
N ARG A 234 18.21 12.77 7.27
CA ARG A 234 18.49 12.26 8.61
C ARG A 234 18.66 13.39 9.62
N LEU A 235 17.85 13.34 10.67
CA LEU A 235 17.95 14.23 11.81
C LEU A 235 18.20 13.37 13.06
N PRO A 236 19.35 13.55 13.74
CA PRO A 236 19.68 12.76 14.93
C PRO A 236 18.73 13.07 16.09
N GLY A 237 18.58 12.14 17.03
CA GLY A 237 17.97 12.40 18.33
C GLY A 237 18.97 13.03 19.30
N GLU A 238 18.75 12.86 20.61
CA GLU A 238 19.70 13.32 21.65
C GLU A 238 21.06 12.63 21.54
N GLU A 239 21.07 11.37 21.09
CA GLU A 239 22.27 10.57 20.87
C GLU A 239 22.31 10.08 19.42
N ASP A 240 23.50 9.86 18.88
CA ASP A 240 23.68 9.40 17.49
C ASP A 240 22.98 8.06 17.19
N ASN A 241 22.88 7.21 18.19
CA ASN A 241 22.22 5.89 18.12
C ASN A 241 20.80 5.87 18.69
N SER A 242 20.18 7.03 18.90
CA SER A 242 18.79 7.10 19.36
C SER A 242 17.86 6.33 18.41
N PRO A 243 16.79 5.69 18.94
CA PRO A 243 15.70 5.21 18.09
C PRO A 243 15.15 6.33 17.22
N PHE A 244 14.53 5.97 16.10
CA PHE A 244 14.06 6.95 15.11
C PHE A 244 12.67 6.62 14.56
N LEU A 245 11.90 7.67 14.28
CA LEU A 245 10.71 7.58 13.44
C LEU A 245 11.13 7.51 11.98
N LEU A 246 10.59 6.56 11.23
CA LEU A 246 10.69 6.54 9.77
C LEU A 246 9.46 7.19 9.15
N VAL A 247 9.67 8.20 8.33
CA VAL A 247 8.62 8.87 7.53
C VAL A 247 8.88 8.59 6.07
N GLY A 248 7.84 8.29 5.30
CA GLY A 248 7.97 8.05 3.87
C GLY A 248 6.86 8.68 3.06
N ALA A 249 7.21 9.21 1.90
CA ALA A 249 6.30 9.64 0.86
C ALA A 249 6.88 9.24 -0.49
N HIS A 250 6.10 8.67 -1.40
CA HIS A 250 6.63 8.45 -2.73
C HIS A 250 6.68 9.77 -3.52
N ILE A 251 7.62 9.84 -4.46
CA ILE A 251 7.87 11.04 -5.26
C ILE A 251 7.51 10.85 -6.73
N ASP A 252 7.57 9.62 -7.24
CA ASP A 252 7.15 9.31 -8.60
C ASP A 252 5.63 9.40 -8.75
N ALA A 253 5.17 9.65 -9.97
CA ALA A 253 3.74 9.79 -10.29
C ALA A 253 3.44 9.21 -11.66
N LYS A 254 2.21 8.74 -11.88
CA LYS A 254 1.77 8.27 -13.21
C LYS A 254 1.76 9.39 -14.23
N HIS A 255 1.32 10.58 -13.81
CA HIS A 255 1.24 11.79 -14.64
C HIS A 255 1.78 13.01 -13.88
N TRP A 256 1.00 14.09 -13.75
CA TRP A 256 1.36 15.27 -12.95
C TRP A 256 1.33 14.98 -11.45
N GLY A 257 0.32 14.21 -11.00
CA GLY A 257 0.24 13.69 -9.65
C GLY A 257 0.29 14.77 -8.58
N ALA A 258 -0.56 15.80 -8.68
CA ALA A 258 -0.57 16.87 -7.69
C ALA A 258 -1.03 16.35 -6.33
N THR A 259 -2.07 15.51 -6.32
CA THR A 259 -2.53 14.84 -5.10
C THR A 259 -1.82 13.51 -4.90
N ASP A 260 -1.39 12.84 -5.99
CA ASP A 260 -0.71 11.53 -5.97
C ASP A 260 0.67 11.59 -6.67
N ASN A 261 1.77 11.95 -6.01
CA ASN A 261 1.89 12.29 -4.59
C ASN A 261 2.81 13.50 -4.38
N ALA A 262 2.63 14.58 -5.19
CA ALA A 262 3.36 15.84 -4.94
C ALA A 262 2.99 16.42 -3.55
N SER A 263 1.72 16.29 -3.15
CA SER A 263 1.24 16.75 -1.85
C SER A 263 1.92 16.02 -0.69
N GLY A 264 2.05 14.69 -0.77
CA GLY A 264 2.76 13.92 0.26
C GLY A 264 4.26 14.23 0.30
N ALA A 265 4.91 14.34 -0.86
CA ALA A 265 6.32 14.69 -0.95
C ALA A 265 6.62 16.09 -0.40
N ALA A 266 5.75 17.09 -0.67
CA ALA A 266 5.84 18.43 -0.11
C ALA A 266 5.59 18.44 1.41
N LEU A 267 4.61 17.66 1.89
CA LEU A 267 4.35 17.55 3.33
C LEU A 267 5.52 16.90 4.07
N ALA A 268 6.16 15.87 3.49
CA ALA A 268 7.38 15.28 4.04
C ALA A 268 8.52 16.32 4.18
N LEU A 269 8.69 17.19 3.18
CA LEU A 269 9.64 18.31 3.26
C LEU A 269 9.26 19.32 4.35
N HIS A 270 7.97 19.62 4.48
CA HIS A 270 7.47 20.49 5.54
C HIS A 270 7.75 19.91 6.94
N LEU A 271 7.53 18.60 7.14
CA LEU A 271 7.86 17.91 8.40
C LEU A 271 9.37 17.95 8.69
N ALA A 272 10.22 17.80 7.66
CA ALA A 272 11.66 17.95 7.82
C ALA A 272 12.04 19.35 8.31
N ARG A 273 11.45 20.40 7.72
CA ARG A 273 11.64 21.79 8.15
C ARG A 273 11.22 22.01 9.60
N ILE A 274 10.05 21.53 10.01
CA ILE A 274 9.58 21.60 11.40
C ILE A 274 10.59 20.89 12.31
N ALA A 275 10.93 19.66 11.99
CA ALA A 275 11.84 18.85 12.81
C ALA A 275 13.22 19.50 12.99
N SER A 276 13.72 20.28 12.00
CA SER A 276 14.99 20.99 12.11
C SER A 276 14.97 22.08 13.19
N THR A 277 13.81 22.61 13.52
CA THR A 277 13.63 23.67 14.54
C THR A 277 13.31 23.12 15.93
N LEU A 278 12.93 21.85 16.06
CA LEU A 278 12.58 21.23 17.33
C LEU A 278 13.84 20.99 18.20
N ARG A 279 13.95 21.74 19.29
CA ARG A 279 15.11 21.64 20.21
C ARG A 279 15.00 20.47 21.20
N GLU A 280 13.78 20.00 21.50
CA GLU A 280 13.50 18.95 22.49
C GLU A 280 13.32 17.57 21.83
N ARG A 281 13.97 17.33 20.67
CA ARG A 281 13.87 16.07 19.96
C ARG A 281 14.73 15.00 20.63
N ARG A 282 14.07 14.08 21.33
CA ARG A 282 14.70 12.96 22.01
C ARG A 282 15.09 11.85 21.03
N TYR A 283 14.20 11.54 20.09
CA TYR A 283 14.38 10.47 19.12
C TYR A 283 14.79 11.01 17.76
N GLY A 284 15.49 10.19 16.99
CA GLY A 284 15.88 10.52 15.63
C GLY A 284 14.70 10.53 14.66
N LEU A 285 14.93 11.09 13.50
CA LEU A 285 13.98 11.12 12.41
C LEU A 285 14.69 10.78 11.10
N ARG A 286 14.11 9.91 10.31
CA ARG A 286 14.49 9.62 8.92
C ARG A 286 13.30 9.88 8.03
N ILE A 287 13.49 10.68 7.01
CA ILE A 287 12.45 10.99 6.02
C ILE A 287 12.95 10.55 4.66
N CYS A 288 12.16 9.73 3.98
CA CYS A 288 12.51 9.17 2.69
C CYS A 288 11.49 9.56 1.62
N TRP A 289 11.99 9.93 0.45
CA TRP A 289 11.21 10.11 -0.77
C TRP A 289 11.43 8.89 -1.65
N TRP A 290 10.40 8.02 -1.66
CA TRP A 290 10.46 6.74 -2.35
C TRP A 290 10.31 6.92 -3.86
N THR A 291 11.12 6.23 -4.64
CA THR A 291 10.95 6.06 -6.09
C THR A 291 10.59 4.60 -6.37
N GLY A 292 9.78 4.37 -7.40
CA GLY A 292 9.32 3.03 -7.78
C GLY A 292 8.11 2.55 -6.98
N HIS A 293 7.34 3.45 -6.40
CA HIS A 293 5.99 3.18 -5.90
C HIS A 293 5.08 2.83 -7.08
N GLU A 294 4.99 3.72 -8.06
CA GLU A 294 4.08 3.66 -9.19
C GLU A 294 4.49 2.66 -10.28
N PHE A 295 5.77 2.41 -10.40
CA PHE A 295 6.36 1.65 -11.51
C PHE A 295 7.20 0.47 -11.07
N GLY A 296 7.26 0.16 -9.79
CA GLY A 296 8.08 -0.91 -9.22
C GLY A 296 7.45 -1.63 -8.04
N HIS A 297 6.14 -1.53 -7.86
CA HIS A 297 5.44 -2.14 -6.73
C HIS A 297 6.17 -1.90 -5.41
N TYR A 298 6.35 -0.61 -5.06
CA TYR A 298 7.00 -0.17 -3.82
C TYR A 298 8.50 -0.50 -3.74
N ALA A 299 9.20 -0.46 -4.88
CA ALA A 299 10.63 -0.82 -4.94
C ALA A 299 11.49 0.00 -3.98
N GLY A 300 11.22 1.31 -3.83
CA GLY A 300 11.99 2.19 -2.96
C GLY A 300 11.90 1.83 -1.48
N SER A 301 10.70 1.73 -0.94
CA SER A 301 10.49 1.38 0.47
C SER A 301 10.91 -0.06 0.77
N SER A 302 10.71 -0.99 -0.18
CA SER A 302 11.16 -2.37 -0.08
C SER A 302 12.68 -2.47 -0.02
N ALA A 303 13.39 -1.81 -0.93
CA ALA A 303 14.85 -1.77 -0.93
C ALA A 303 15.40 -1.15 0.36
N TYR A 304 14.78 -0.08 0.86
CA TYR A 304 15.16 0.52 2.13
C TYR A 304 14.99 -0.46 3.30
N CYS A 305 13.86 -1.14 3.37
CA CYS A 305 13.59 -2.15 4.39
C CYS A 305 14.66 -3.24 4.44
N LEU A 306 15.05 -3.75 3.27
CA LEU A 306 16.06 -4.82 3.16
C LEU A 306 17.47 -4.31 3.50
N ASN A 307 17.89 -3.15 2.99
CA ASN A 307 19.23 -2.63 3.19
C ASN A 307 19.48 -2.10 4.61
N TYR A 308 18.42 -1.62 5.29
CA TYR A 308 18.50 -1.11 6.67
C TYR A 308 17.81 -2.02 7.68
N TYR A 309 17.70 -3.31 7.37
CA TYR A 309 16.99 -4.29 8.18
C TYR A 309 17.41 -4.27 9.66
N ALA A 310 18.70 -4.41 9.96
CA ALA A 310 19.21 -4.44 11.33
C ALA A 310 18.93 -3.13 12.08
N ASP A 311 19.13 -2.01 11.42
CA ASP A 311 18.92 -0.69 12.00
C ASP A 311 17.42 -0.42 12.31
N LEU A 312 16.55 -0.82 11.39
CA LEU A 312 15.10 -0.77 11.59
C LEU A 312 14.64 -1.72 12.70
N GLU A 313 15.19 -2.94 12.74
CA GLU A 313 14.87 -3.94 13.77
C GLU A 313 15.25 -3.46 15.17
N GLU A 314 16.41 -2.84 15.32
CA GLU A 314 16.93 -2.41 16.61
C GLU A 314 16.38 -1.07 17.07
N ARG A 315 16.19 -0.11 16.15
CA ARG A 315 15.98 1.30 16.46
C ARG A 315 14.74 1.94 15.85
N GLY A 316 14.04 1.29 14.93
CA GLY A 316 12.82 1.83 14.33
C GLY A 316 11.71 1.96 15.37
N LEU A 317 11.13 3.15 15.55
CA LEU A 317 9.97 3.38 16.40
C LEU A 317 8.68 2.92 15.71
N ALA A 318 8.36 3.55 14.60
CA ALA A 318 7.19 3.30 13.77
C ALA A 318 7.44 3.80 12.35
N TYR A 319 6.55 3.46 11.44
CA TYR A 319 6.50 4.00 10.09
C TYR A 319 5.31 4.96 9.93
N LEU A 320 5.58 6.16 9.48
CA LEU A 320 4.61 7.20 9.16
C LEU A 320 4.58 7.37 7.64
N ASN A 321 3.52 6.89 6.99
CA ASN A 321 3.34 7.03 5.55
C ASN A 321 2.60 8.31 5.22
N ILE A 322 3.00 9.00 4.15
CA ILE A 322 2.34 10.20 3.66
C ILE A 322 1.96 9.96 2.20
N ASP A 323 0.68 9.69 1.98
CA ASP A 323 0.17 9.46 0.66
C ASP A 323 -1.17 10.19 0.48
N MET A 324 -1.28 10.95 -0.61
CA MET A 324 -2.47 11.69 -1.04
C MET A 324 -3.09 12.63 0.03
N PRO A 325 -2.32 13.41 0.83
CA PRO A 325 -2.93 14.42 1.69
C PRO A 325 -3.51 15.57 0.87
N GLY A 326 -4.60 16.18 1.37
CA GLY A 326 -5.20 17.37 0.77
C GLY A 326 -6.08 17.12 -0.44
N VAL A 327 -6.57 15.91 -0.65
CA VAL A 327 -7.49 15.58 -1.75
C VAL A 327 -8.76 16.42 -1.66
N ARG A 328 -9.12 17.11 -2.74
CA ARG A 328 -10.34 17.94 -2.80
C ARG A 328 -11.59 17.12 -2.49
N GLY A 329 -12.37 17.61 -1.52
CA GLY A 329 -13.59 16.99 -1.06
C GLY A 329 -13.38 15.86 -0.04
N ALA A 330 -12.15 15.53 0.33
CA ALA A 330 -11.91 14.65 1.47
C ALA A 330 -12.38 15.33 2.76
N SER A 331 -13.14 14.62 3.56
CA SER A 331 -13.73 15.14 4.79
C SER A 331 -13.85 14.07 5.87
N HIS A 332 -13.36 12.87 5.59
CA HIS A 332 -13.37 11.75 6.51
C HIS A 332 -11.97 11.52 7.09
N TRP A 333 -11.76 11.97 8.32
CA TRP A 333 -10.61 11.62 9.16
C TRP A 333 -10.94 10.49 10.15
N GLN A 334 -12.06 9.77 9.91
CA GLN A 334 -12.56 8.72 10.78
C GLN A 334 -12.14 7.31 10.35
N GLN A 335 -11.56 7.18 9.15
CA GLN A 335 -11.10 5.90 8.60
C GLN A 335 -9.58 5.88 8.46
N VAL A 336 -8.90 6.51 9.39
CA VAL A 336 -7.42 6.52 9.44
C VAL A 336 -6.92 5.14 9.85
N ALA A 337 -6.03 4.57 9.05
CA ALA A 337 -5.45 3.26 9.33
C ALA A 337 -4.14 3.38 10.12
N CYS A 338 -4.00 2.57 11.16
CA CYS A 338 -2.77 2.44 11.94
C CYS A 338 -2.67 1.04 12.57
N SER A 339 -1.52 0.69 13.13
CA SER A 339 -1.37 -0.53 13.91
C SER A 339 -2.15 -0.45 15.24
N PRO A 340 -2.73 -1.54 15.74
CA PRO A 340 -3.56 -1.53 16.95
C PRO A 340 -2.87 -0.98 18.20
N ASP A 341 -1.57 -1.17 18.32
CA ASP A 341 -0.74 -0.63 19.41
C ASP A 341 -0.63 0.91 19.41
N LEU A 342 -0.88 1.55 18.28
CA LEU A 342 -0.81 3.01 18.14
C LEU A 342 -2.19 3.67 18.00
N THR A 343 -3.28 2.90 18.01
CA THR A 343 -4.65 3.42 17.90
C THR A 343 -4.95 4.55 18.90
N PRO A 344 -4.64 4.41 20.21
CA PRO A 344 -4.92 5.49 21.15
C PRO A 344 -4.14 6.78 20.86
N THR A 345 -2.92 6.67 20.35
CA THR A 345 -2.11 7.82 19.93
C THR A 345 -2.75 8.54 18.76
N VAL A 346 -3.17 7.81 17.73
CA VAL A 346 -3.82 8.36 16.54
C VAL A 346 -5.18 8.98 16.88
N GLU A 347 -6.00 8.32 17.70
CA GLU A 347 -7.29 8.86 18.17
C GLU A 347 -7.12 10.18 18.91
N ASN A 348 -6.11 10.29 19.77
CA ASN A 348 -5.81 11.54 20.47
C ASN A 348 -5.36 12.65 19.51
N ILE A 349 -4.58 12.32 18.46
CA ILE A 349 -4.20 13.29 17.42
C ILE A 349 -5.45 13.79 16.68
N LEU A 350 -6.31 12.88 16.22
CA LEU A 350 -7.55 13.24 15.52
C LEU A 350 -8.48 14.07 16.40
N HIS A 351 -8.63 13.70 17.67
CA HIS A 351 -9.43 14.48 18.62
C HIS A 351 -8.91 15.92 18.76
N ASP A 352 -7.60 16.09 18.87
CA ASP A 352 -6.99 17.41 19.08
C ASP A 352 -7.00 18.29 17.81
N VAL A 353 -7.03 17.72 16.60
CA VAL A 353 -7.06 18.47 15.33
C VAL A 353 -8.48 18.67 14.81
N VAL A 354 -9.27 17.60 14.72
CA VAL A 354 -10.60 17.63 14.08
C VAL A 354 -11.76 17.52 15.07
N GLY A 355 -11.48 17.50 16.39
CA GLY A 355 -12.49 17.48 17.45
C GLY A 355 -13.29 16.17 17.52
N ARG A 356 -12.79 15.09 16.93
CA ARG A 356 -13.46 13.78 16.91
C ARG A 356 -12.51 12.68 17.35
N SER A 357 -13.01 11.80 18.20
CA SER A 357 -12.36 10.54 18.52
C SER A 357 -13.30 9.44 18.07
N SER A 358 -12.99 8.72 17.05
CA SER A 358 -13.55 7.37 16.74
C SER A 358 -13.46 7.03 15.26
N GLY A 359 -13.33 5.75 14.97
CA GLY A 359 -13.32 5.20 13.61
C GLY A 359 -11.92 4.96 13.06
N VAL A 360 -10.90 4.98 13.91
CA VAL A 360 -9.55 4.52 13.52
C VAL A 360 -9.61 3.05 13.12
N ILE A 361 -9.11 2.74 11.95
CA ILE A 361 -9.01 1.37 11.43
C ILE A 361 -7.68 0.79 11.91
N SER A 362 -7.76 -0.16 12.82
CA SER A 362 -6.58 -0.86 13.35
C SER A 362 -6.15 -2.05 12.49
N ASP A 363 -6.32 -1.93 11.18
CA ASP A 363 -5.98 -3.00 10.21
C ASP A 363 -5.25 -2.35 9.03
N PRO A 364 -3.94 -2.05 9.18
CA PRO A 364 -3.17 -1.43 8.12
C PRO A 364 -3.06 -2.40 6.95
N VAL A 365 -3.74 -2.08 5.85
CA VAL A 365 -3.70 -2.88 4.62
C VAL A 365 -2.28 -2.88 4.02
N ARG A 366 -1.96 -3.96 3.31
CA ARG A 366 -0.72 -4.05 2.58
C ARG A 366 -0.83 -3.31 1.24
N ALA A 367 -0.57 -2.01 1.28
CA ALA A 367 -0.54 -1.06 0.17
C ALA A 367 0.32 0.16 0.59
N TRP A 368 0.47 1.16 -0.28
CA TRP A 368 1.05 2.46 0.06
C TRP A 368 2.38 2.40 0.82
N ASP A 369 3.40 1.78 0.25
CA ASP A 369 4.76 1.67 0.84
C ASP A 369 4.81 1.00 2.23
N GLN A 370 3.84 0.15 2.58
CA GLN A 370 3.83 -0.63 3.83
C GLN A 370 4.84 -1.80 3.82
N SER A 371 6.04 -1.56 3.31
CA SER A 371 7.14 -2.55 3.17
C SER A 371 7.71 -3.03 4.52
N PHE A 372 7.30 -2.40 5.62
CA PHE A 372 7.86 -2.65 6.95
C PHE A 372 7.02 -3.61 7.80
N GLN A 373 5.88 -4.09 7.29
CA GLN A 373 4.97 -4.99 8.01
C GLN A 373 5.61 -6.35 8.31
N ASN A 374 6.37 -6.93 7.38
CA ASN A 374 7.06 -8.19 7.63
C ASN A 374 8.11 -8.07 8.74
N LEU A 375 8.77 -6.93 8.87
CA LEU A 375 9.63 -6.61 9.98
C LEU A 375 8.85 -6.49 11.31
N GLY A 376 7.56 -6.22 11.24
CA GLY A 376 6.69 -5.99 12.40
C GLY A 376 6.75 -4.55 12.91
N LEU A 377 7.30 -3.61 12.12
CA LEU A 377 7.32 -2.19 12.48
C LEU A 377 5.88 -1.65 12.48
N SER A 378 5.50 -0.98 13.56
CA SER A 378 4.15 -0.41 13.70
C SER A 378 3.90 0.68 12.66
N SER A 379 2.73 0.66 12.02
CA SER A 379 2.28 1.74 11.13
C SER A 379 1.58 2.81 11.96
N LEU A 380 2.18 4.00 12.06
CA LEU A 380 1.60 5.11 12.84
C LEU A 380 0.44 5.76 12.10
N LEU A 381 0.60 6.02 10.81
CA LEU A 381 -0.44 6.45 9.89
C LEU A 381 -0.18 5.80 8.53
N VAL A 382 -1.26 5.42 7.84
CA VAL A 382 -1.20 4.98 6.45
C VAL A 382 -1.70 6.09 5.53
N TRP A 383 -2.82 6.72 5.88
CA TRP A 383 -3.34 7.97 5.31
C TRP A 383 -4.13 8.74 6.37
N ALA A 384 -4.33 10.06 6.19
CA ALA A 384 -5.04 10.90 7.15
C ALA A 384 -6.48 11.22 6.75
N SER A 385 -6.75 11.56 5.51
CA SER A 385 -8.09 11.94 5.04
C SER A 385 -8.56 11.09 3.86
N SER A 386 -9.88 10.89 3.73
CA SER A 386 -10.48 10.14 2.64
C SER A 386 -11.77 10.77 2.14
N LEU A 387 -12.16 10.40 0.92
CA LEU A 387 -13.41 10.82 0.30
C LEU A 387 -14.61 10.08 0.93
N PRO A 388 -15.67 10.78 1.36
CA PRO A 388 -16.88 10.13 1.84
C PRO A 388 -17.58 9.33 0.73
N GLU A 389 -18.33 8.32 1.14
CA GLU A 389 -19.20 7.59 0.23
C GLU A 389 -20.24 8.56 -0.37
N GLY A 390 -20.42 8.47 -1.70
CA GLY A 390 -21.31 9.40 -2.43
C GLY A 390 -20.68 10.75 -2.78
N SER A 391 -19.42 11.01 -2.44
CA SER A 391 -18.73 12.21 -2.90
C SER A 391 -18.69 12.28 -4.44
N PRO A 392 -18.98 13.46 -5.04
CA PRO A 392 -18.87 13.64 -6.49
C PRO A 392 -17.43 13.53 -7.01
N TYR A 393 -16.47 13.61 -6.12
CA TYR A 393 -15.06 13.48 -6.44
C TYR A 393 -14.55 12.03 -6.37
N ARG A 394 -15.35 11.11 -5.85
CA ARG A 394 -14.99 9.69 -5.71
C ARG A 394 -15.21 8.93 -7.01
N SER A 395 -14.29 8.05 -7.34
CA SER A 395 -14.35 7.17 -8.51
C SER A 395 -15.20 5.93 -8.22
N GLY A 396 -16.52 6.04 -8.41
CA GLY A 396 -17.46 4.94 -8.26
C GLY A 396 -17.36 4.20 -6.92
N SER A 397 -17.27 2.89 -6.95
CA SER A 397 -17.09 2.05 -5.75
C SER A 397 -15.66 2.03 -5.21
N PHE A 398 -14.70 2.56 -5.97
CA PHE A 398 -13.32 2.68 -5.55
C PHE A 398 -13.15 3.96 -4.72
N SER A 399 -12.48 3.90 -3.58
CA SER A 399 -12.41 5.03 -2.65
C SER A 399 -11.47 6.15 -3.09
N MET A 400 -10.81 6.00 -4.23
CA MET A 400 -9.88 6.99 -4.78
C MET A 400 -10.61 8.13 -5.50
N PRO A 401 -9.98 9.30 -5.66
CA PRO A 401 -10.55 10.41 -6.43
C PRO A 401 -10.65 10.09 -7.93
N ARG A 402 -11.57 10.78 -8.61
CA ARG A 402 -11.84 10.59 -10.06
C ARG A 402 -10.65 10.85 -10.96
N TRP A 403 -9.73 11.69 -10.52
CA TRP A 403 -8.48 12.03 -11.23
C TRP A 403 -7.30 11.14 -10.88
N TRP A 404 -7.46 10.22 -9.91
CA TRP A 404 -6.38 9.34 -9.48
C TRP A 404 -5.76 8.56 -10.64
N HIS A 405 -4.44 8.64 -10.80
CA HIS A 405 -3.68 8.02 -11.89
C HIS A 405 -4.10 8.44 -13.31
N THR A 406 -4.58 9.67 -13.46
CA THR A 406 -4.93 10.27 -14.77
C THR A 406 -4.16 11.58 -14.99
N GLU A 407 -4.24 12.13 -16.21
CA GLU A 407 -3.65 13.43 -16.56
C GLU A 407 -4.34 14.60 -15.83
N SER A 408 -5.53 14.36 -15.29
CA SER A 408 -6.34 15.36 -14.59
C SER A 408 -5.95 15.57 -13.14
N ASP A 409 -4.97 14.80 -12.58
CA ASP A 409 -4.44 15.05 -11.25
C ASP A 409 -3.48 16.24 -11.26
N VAL A 410 -4.04 17.42 -11.27
CA VAL A 410 -3.36 18.72 -11.31
C VAL A 410 -3.62 19.51 -10.01
N LEU A 411 -2.93 20.64 -9.84
CA LEU A 411 -2.99 21.44 -8.60
C LEU A 411 -4.43 21.80 -8.17
N ASP A 412 -5.34 22.00 -9.12
CA ASP A 412 -6.76 22.25 -8.83
C ASP A 412 -7.47 21.10 -8.10
N CYS A 413 -6.88 19.92 -8.06
CA CYS A 413 -7.38 18.76 -7.32
C CYS A 413 -7.01 18.81 -5.83
N LEU A 414 -6.11 19.71 -5.42
CA LEU A 414 -5.77 19.97 -4.04
C LEU A 414 -6.82 20.88 -3.38
N ASP A 415 -7.20 20.56 -2.16
CA ASP A 415 -7.97 21.44 -1.27
C ASP A 415 -7.06 21.95 -0.17
N ARG A 416 -6.83 23.26 -0.13
CA ARG A 416 -5.89 23.90 0.81
C ARG A 416 -6.25 23.68 2.27
N HIS A 417 -7.55 23.72 2.59
CA HIS A 417 -8.03 23.55 3.96
C HIS A 417 -7.92 22.09 4.43
N VAL A 418 -8.27 21.13 3.56
CA VAL A 418 -8.04 19.70 3.82
C VAL A 418 -6.56 19.43 4.01
N TYR A 419 -5.72 20.01 3.13
CA TYR A 419 -4.28 19.84 3.19
C TYR A 419 -3.66 20.43 4.47
N LEU A 420 -4.13 21.61 4.92
CA LEU A 420 -3.71 22.18 6.22
C LEU A 420 -4.11 21.27 7.38
N THR A 421 -5.32 20.72 7.35
CA THR A 421 -5.79 19.81 8.39
C THR A 421 -4.94 18.53 8.43
N ASP A 422 -4.67 17.94 7.29
CA ASP A 422 -3.76 16.78 7.18
C ASP A 422 -2.35 17.15 7.68
N ALA A 423 -1.82 18.32 7.30
CA ALA A 423 -0.52 18.78 7.76
C ALA A 423 -0.47 18.93 9.30
N HIS A 424 -1.54 19.37 9.94
CA HIS A 424 -1.64 19.42 11.41
C HIS A 424 -1.61 18.00 12.02
N ILE A 425 -2.33 17.04 11.45
CA ILE A 425 -2.35 15.64 11.91
C ILE A 425 -0.94 15.05 11.82
N TYR A 426 -0.29 15.16 10.68
CA TYR A 426 1.06 14.63 10.46
C TYR A 426 2.11 15.34 11.33
N THR A 427 1.96 16.63 11.55
CA THR A 427 2.84 17.40 12.43
C THR A 427 2.72 16.96 13.89
N LEU A 428 1.49 16.75 14.39
CA LEU A 428 1.31 16.21 15.75
C LEU A 428 1.83 14.78 15.85
N ALA A 429 1.63 13.94 14.84
CA ALA A 429 2.20 12.59 14.80
C ALA A 429 3.72 12.63 14.89
N LEU A 430 4.37 13.54 14.16
CA LEU A 430 5.81 13.76 14.24
C LEU A 430 6.25 14.20 15.65
N ILE A 431 5.67 15.29 16.19
CA ILE A 431 6.09 15.86 17.48
C ILE A 431 5.93 14.83 18.61
N ARG A 432 4.76 14.17 18.65
CA ARG A 432 4.45 13.16 19.68
C ARG A 432 5.32 11.90 19.57
N SER A 433 5.90 11.64 18.39
CA SER A 433 6.81 10.51 18.19
C SER A 433 8.25 10.81 18.59
N VAL A 434 8.74 12.03 18.30
CA VAL A 434 10.18 12.31 18.42
C VAL A 434 10.56 13.20 19.61
N CYS A 435 9.59 13.91 20.23
CA CYS A 435 9.85 14.79 21.37
C CYS A 435 9.54 14.09 22.70
N ARG A 436 10.22 14.49 23.77
CA ARG A 436 10.04 14.10 25.20
C ARG A 436 9.69 12.64 25.43
N GLU A 437 8.39 12.34 25.64
CA GLU A 437 7.92 11.01 26.01
C GLU A 437 7.98 10.02 24.84
N GLY A 438 7.91 10.51 23.59
CA GLY A 438 7.86 9.70 22.40
C GLY A 438 6.58 8.89 22.25
N LEU A 439 6.59 7.96 21.32
CA LEU A 439 5.46 7.06 21.09
C LEU A 439 5.15 6.22 22.32
N GLN A 440 3.86 6.07 22.59
CA GLN A 440 3.32 5.21 23.62
C GLN A 440 2.63 4.01 22.93
N TYR A 441 3.06 2.80 23.25
CA TYR A 441 2.53 1.58 22.64
C TYR A 441 1.50 0.95 23.58
N ASP A 442 0.30 0.70 23.09
CA ASP A 442 -0.74 -0.05 23.78
C ASP A 442 -0.63 -1.54 23.41
N VAL A 443 0.25 -2.25 24.12
CA VAL A 443 0.48 -3.68 23.89
C VAL A 443 -0.77 -4.49 24.24
N HIS A 444 -1.57 -4.04 25.22
CA HIS A 444 -2.82 -4.70 25.58
C HIS A 444 -3.83 -4.65 24.41
N ASN A 445 -4.04 -3.47 23.82
CA ASN A 445 -4.93 -3.33 22.67
C ASN A 445 -4.49 -4.19 21.49
N LEU A 446 -3.18 -4.21 21.18
CA LEU A 446 -2.62 -5.07 20.14
C LEU A 446 -2.88 -6.56 20.41
N TRP A 447 -2.72 -7.00 21.65
CA TRP A 447 -2.97 -8.38 22.04
C TRP A 447 -4.45 -8.76 21.95
N MET A 448 -5.34 -7.90 22.44
CA MET A 448 -6.79 -8.10 22.34
C MET A 448 -7.24 -8.15 20.88
N PHE A 449 -6.69 -7.29 20.03
CA PHE A 449 -6.96 -7.34 18.60
C PHE A 449 -6.56 -8.69 17.99
N PHE A 450 -5.36 -9.20 18.35
CA PHE A 450 -4.90 -10.51 17.90
C PHE A 450 -5.84 -11.65 18.38
N LEU A 451 -6.22 -11.66 19.66
CA LEU A 451 -7.12 -12.68 20.22
C LEU A 451 -8.46 -12.69 19.51
N ASN A 452 -9.09 -11.53 19.32
CA ASN A 452 -10.39 -11.40 18.67
C ASN A 452 -10.34 -11.93 17.23
N ARG A 453 -9.26 -11.62 16.49
CA ARG A 453 -9.07 -12.13 15.13
C ARG A 453 -8.84 -13.64 15.10
N LEU A 454 -8.05 -14.16 16.03
CA LEU A 454 -7.81 -15.60 16.15
C LEU A 454 -9.08 -16.38 16.51
N GLU A 455 -9.93 -15.87 17.42
CA GLU A 455 -11.24 -16.46 17.74
C GLU A 455 -12.18 -16.50 16.53
N ALA A 456 -12.23 -15.42 15.76
CA ALA A 456 -13.00 -15.37 14.52
C ALA A 456 -12.52 -16.43 13.50
N LEU A 457 -11.20 -16.60 13.37
CA LEU A 457 -10.59 -17.62 12.49
C LEU A 457 -10.84 -19.03 12.99
N CYS A 458 -10.79 -19.29 14.31
CA CYS A 458 -11.15 -20.58 14.89
C CYS A 458 -12.59 -20.97 14.48
N SER A 459 -13.51 -20.02 14.52
CA SER A 459 -14.90 -20.23 14.11
C SER A 459 -15.04 -20.46 12.62
N ALA A 460 -14.38 -19.63 11.78
CA ALA A 460 -14.50 -19.68 10.32
C ALA A 460 -13.85 -20.92 9.69
N LEU A 461 -12.78 -21.43 10.28
CA LEU A 461 -12.02 -22.60 9.80
C LEU A 461 -12.38 -23.90 10.54
N LYS A 462 -13.40 -23.86 11.41
CA LYS A 462 -13.86 -25.05 12.16
C LYS A 462 -14.20 -26.19 11.21
N GLY A 463 -13.67 -27.38 11.53
CA GLY A 463 -13.83 -28.58 10.69
C GLY A 463 -12.83 -28.71 9.56
N ARG A 464 -12.04 -27.66 9.26
CA ARG A 464 -10.93 -27.71 8.31
C ARG A 464 -9.58 -27.83 9.01
N ILE A 465 -9.35 -26.99 10.03
CA ILE A 465 -8.14 -27.04 10.86
C ILE A 465 -8.50 -26.78 12.32
N ASN A 466 -7.79 -27.45 13.24
CA ASN A 466 -7.94 -27.19 14.67
C ASN A 466 -6.95 -26.08 15.11
N LEU A 467 -7.50 -24.97 15.64
CA LEU A 467 -6.77 -23.82 16.17
C LEU A 467 -7.01 -23.62 17.69
N GLU A 468 -7.76 -24.52 18.35
CA GLU A 468 -8.15 -24.36 19.77
C GLU A 468 -6.96 -24.36 20.72
N ASP A 469 -5.94 -25.17 20.46
CA ASP A 469 -4.71 -25.21 21.25
C ASP A 469 -3.89 -23.92 21.14
N ILE A 470 -3.85 -23.31 19.94
CA ILE A 470 -3.20 -22.01 19.72
C ILE A 470 -3.97 -20.91 20.45
N LEU A 471 -5.29 -20.90 20.33
CA LEU A 471 -6.14 -19.93 21.02
C LEU A 471 -5.98 -20.02 22.54
N SER A 472 -6.04 -21.25 23.08
CA SER A 472 -5.85 -21.49 24.53
C SER A 472 -4.47 -21.02 25.00
N ARG A 473 -3.43 -21.27 24.21
CA ARG A 473 -2.07 -20.80 24.52
C ARG A 473 -2.00 -19.27 24.50
N ALA A 474 -2.57 -18.63 23.48
CA ALA A 474 -2.61 -17.18 23.37
C ALA A 474 -3.37 -16.53 24.55
N GLN A 475 -4.52 -17.07 24.91
CA GLN A 475 -5.30 -16.62 26.08
C GLN A 475 -4.51 -16.78 27.39
N SER A 476 -3.81 -17.91 27.59
CA SER A 476 -2.96 -18.13 28.76
C SER A 476 -1.78 -17.15 28.83
N LEU A 477 -1.15 -16.85 27.67
CA LEU A 477 -0.09 -15.84 27.61
C LEU A 477 -0.62 -14.44 27.96
N HIS A 478 -1.80 -14.09 27.49
CA HIS A 478 -2.44 -12.82 27.82
C HIS A 478 -2.68 -12.67 29.32
N GLN A 479 -3.24 -13.70 29.97
CA GLN A 479 -3.50 -13.68 31.43
C GLN A 479 -2.23 -13.54 32.25
N ARG A 480 -1.12 -14.12 31.82
CA ARG A 480 0.19 -14.01 32.48
C ARG A 480 0.90 -12.69 32.25
N SER A 481 0.51 -11.96 31.20
CA SER A 481 1.11 -10.67 30.83
C SER A 481 0.41 -9.46 31.45
N GLU A 482 -0.22 -9.60 32.63
CA GLU A 482 -0.83 -8.50 33.41
C GLU A 482 0.12 -7.30 33.64
N ALA A 483 1.44 -7.48 33.42
CA ALA A 483 2.43 -6.40 33.41
C ALA A 483 2.24 -5.37 32.28
N PHE A 484 1.30 -5.57 31.35
CA PHE A 484 1.02 -4.66 30.22
C PHE A 484 -0.33 -3.97 30.34
N THR A 485 -0.67 -3.51 31.52
CA THR A 485 -1.84 -2.65 31.72
C THR A 485 -1.47 -1.21 31.35
N GLY A 486 -2.07 -0.69 30.26
CA GLY A 486 -1.89 0.69 29.80
C GLY A 486 -0.89 0.87 28.67
N THR A 487 -0.60 2.12 28.34
CA THR A 487 0.39 2.48 27.34
C THR A 487 1.80 2.48 27.90
N CYS A 488 2.74 1.94 27.13
CA CYS A 488 4.15 1.83 27.51
C CYS A 488 5.02 2.71 26.59
N PRO A 489 5.97 3.48 27.13
CA PRO A 489 6.95 4.17 26.32
C PRO A 489 7.87 3.19 25.59
N TRP A 490 8.57 3.68 24.59
CA TRP A 490 9.57 2.88 23.90
C TRP A 490 10.58 2.27 24.87
N SER A 491 10.75 0.96 24.77
CA SER A 491 11.87 0.20 25.32
C SER A 491 12.15 -0.98 24.38
N ARG A 492 13.35 -1.54 24.45
CA ARG A 492 13.70 -2.72 23.63
C ARG A 492 12.74 -3.88 23.87
N ASP A 493 12.33 -4.10 25.10
CA ASP A 493 11.40 -5.16 25.50
C ASP A 493 9.99 -4.93 24.92
N VAL A 494 9.44 -3.72 25.05
CA VAL A 494 8.13 -3.36 24.51
C VAL A 494 8.11 -3.52 22.99
N VAL A 495 9.08 -2.94 22.29
CA VAL A 495 9.17 -3.01 20.82
C VAL A 495 9.38 -4.44 20.34
N TRP A 496 10.17 -5.23 21.06
CA TRP A 496 10.38 -6.65 20.76
C TRP A 496 9.04 -7.43 20.74
N LYS A 497 8.16 -7.20 21.74
CA LYS A 497 6.84 -7.82 21.82
C LYS A 497 5.88 -7.31 20.76
N VAL A 498 5.81 -6.00 20.58
CA VAL A 498 4.99 -5.35 19.55
C VAL A 498 5.31 -5.90 18.17
N ARG A 499 6.59 -6.01 17.82
CA ARG A 499 7.00 -6.53 16.50
C ARG A 499 6.56 -7.95 16.26
N ARG A 500 6.65 -8.82 17.25
CA ARG A 500 6.21 -10.22 17.10
C ARG A 500 4.71 -10.34 16.94
N LEU A 501 3.94 -9.54 17.66
CA LEU A 501 2.49 -9.47 17.50
C LEU A 501 2.10 -8.88 16.14
N ASN A 502 2.77 -7.81 15.70
CA ASN A 502 2.53 -7.24 14.36
C ASN A 502 2.88 -8.23 13.25
N ARG A 503 3.95 -9.03 13.40
CA ARG A 503 4.27 -10.12 12.47
C ARG A 503 3.21 -11.22 12.44
N LEU A 504 2.60 -11.55 13.58
CA LEU A 504 1.47 -12.47 13.62
C LEU A 504 0.25 -11.92 12.89
N LEU A 505 -0.02 -10.62 13.07
CA LEU A 505 -1.18 -9.94 12.55
C LEU A 505 -1.08 -9.59 11.06
N PHE A 506 0.09 -9.13 10.60
CA PHE A 506 0.20 -8.44 9.31
C PHE A 506 1.22 -9.04 8.34
N ALA A 507 1.81 -10.20 8.66
CA ALA A 507 2.79 -10.83 7.78
C ALA A 507 2.56 -12.34 7.61
N GLN A 508 2.96 -12.88 6.45
CA GLN A 508 2.94 -14.32 6.14
C GLN A 508 4.34 -14.89 5.99
N LYS A 509 5.24 -14.11 5.37
CA LYS A 509 6.62 -14.52 5.12
C LYS A 509 7.54 -14.13 6.29
N ALA A 510 8.82 -14.39 6.13
CA ALA A 510 9.84 -14.07 7.11
C ALA A 510 10.05 -12.55 7.28
N PRO A 511 10.61 -12.10 8.41
CA PRO A 511 10.86 -10.68 8.65
C PRO A 511 11.79 -9.99 7.64
N TRP A 512 12.65 -10.76 7.02
CA TRP A 512 13.62 -10.32 5.99
C TRP A 512 13.12 -10.49 4.56
N SER A 513 11.85 -10.81 4.38
CA SER A 513 11.18 -11.05 3.12
C SER A 513 10.04 -10.06 2.94
N GLN A 514 9.45 -9.99 1.74
CA GLN A 514 8.26 -9.20 1.49
C GLN A 514 7.08 -10.12 1.16
N ASP A 515 5.92 -9.86 1.77
CA ASP A 515 4.67 -10.51 1.37
C ASP A 515 4.26 -10.01 -0.02
N TRP A 516 3.35 -10.74 -0.67
CA TRP A 516 2.87 -10.37 -2.00
C TRP A 516 1.98 -9.12 -2.00
N CYS A 517 1.89 -8.45 -3.15
CA CYS A 517 0.99 -7.32 -3.39
C CYS A 517 -0.48 -7.78 -3.42
N ALA A 518 -1.07 -7.96 -2.27
CA ALA A 518 -2.50 -8.25 -2.14
C ALA A 518 -3.01 -7.65 -0.84
N PRO A 519 -4.15 -6.94 -0.84
CA PRO A 519 -4.82 -6.55 0.39
C PRO A 519 -5.03 -7.79 1.25
N GLN A 520 -4.71 -7.69 2.53
CA GLN A 520 -4.76 -8.84 3.43
C GLN A 520 -5.49 -8.46 4.70
N GLU A 521 -6.38 -9.34 5.15
CA GLU A 521 -6.96 -9.25 6.49
C GLU A 521 -5.94 -9.68 7.54
N ALA A 522 -6.16 -9.28 8.79
CA ALA A 522 -5.31 -9.69 9.90
C ALA A 522 -5.18 -11.22 9.98
N ILE A 523 -3.99 -11.67 10.38
CA ILE A 523 -3.52 -13.07 10.34
C ILE A 523 -3.62 -13.62 8.91
N PRO A 524 -2.95 -12.98 7.95
CA PRO A 524 -3.18 -13.18 6.51
C PRO A 524 -2.97 -14.62 6.06
N GLY A 525 -2.07 -15.36 6.69
CA GLY A 525 -1.81 -16.76 6.35
C GLY A 525 -3.01 -17.69 6.57
N LEU A 526 -3.87 -17.40 7.55
CA LEU A 526 -5.10 -18.16 7.82
C LEU A 526 -6.31 -17.53 7.14
N SER A 527 -6.46 -16.20 7.20
CA SER A 527 -7.62 -15.50 6.61
C SER A 527 -7.70 -15.68 5.11
N ALA A 528 -6.56 -15.70 4.40
CA ALA A 528 -6.50 -16.02 2.97
C ALA A 528 -7.11 -17.39 2.60
N GLY A 529 -7.11 -18.34 3.51
CA GLY A 529 -7.71 -19.66 3.31
C GLY A 529 -9.24 -19.70 3.39
N ILE A 530 -9.88 -18.68 4.00
CA ILE A 530 -11.34 -18.71 4.26
C ILE A 530 -12.12 -18.69 2.94
N SER A 531 -11.78 -17.81 2.01
CA SER A 531 -12.46 -17.73 0.72
C SER A 531 -12.35 -19.03 -0.06
N MET A 532 -11.16 -19.64 -0.08
CA MET A 532 -10.94 -20.92 -0.75
C MET A 532 -11.69 -22.08 -0.08
N CYS A 533 -11.77 -22.08 1.26
CA CYS A 533 -12.59 -23.05 1.99
C CYS A 533 -14.08 -22.94 1.62
N ARG A 534 -14.61 -21.72 1.57
CA ARG A 534 -16.01 -21.44 1.18
C ARG A 534 -16.33 -21.86 -0.25
N GLU A 535 -15.36 -21.72 -1.14
CA GLU A 535 -15.48 -22.12 -2.56
C GLU A 535 -15.22 -23.61 -2.77
N GLY A 536 -14.87 -24.39 -1.75
CA GLY A 536 -14.53 -25.81 -1.84
C GLY A 536 -13.25 -26.10 -2.63
N ARG A 537 -12.36 -25.12 -2.76
CA ARG A 537 -11.10 -25.20 -3.52
C ARG A 537 -9.92 -25.62 -2.64
N GLY A 538 -8.87 -26.11 -3.29
CA GLY A 538 -7.54 -26.29 -2.71
C GLY A 538 -7.25 -27.63 -2.06
N GLY A 539 -8.24 -28.44 -1.76
CA GLY A 539 -8.05 -29.82 -1.28
C GLY A 539 -6.92 -29.95 -0.23
N VAL A 540 -6.10 -30.99 -0.39
CA VAL A 540 -4.97 -31.31 0.51
C VAL A 540 -3.90 -30.19 0.52
N VAL A 541 -3.74 -29.45 -0.57
CA VAL A 541 -2.72 -28.38 -0.66
C VAL A 541 -3.10 -27.22 0.24
N LEU A 542 -4.38 -26.86 0.28
CA LEU A 542 -4.87 -25.82 1.22
C LEU A 542 -4.74 -26.29 2.66
N ASP A 543 -5.03 -27.57 2.95
CA ASP A 543 -4.86 -28.11 4.31
C ASP A 543 -3.40 -28.03 4.76
N HIS A 544 -2.49 -28.38 3.89
CA HIS A 544 -1.05 -28.25 4.16
C HIS A 544 -0.65 -26.80 4.43
N TRP A 545 -1.12 -25.86 3.58
CA TRP A 545 -0.87 -24.43 3.78
C TRP A 545 -1.36 -23.95 5.15
N LEU A 546 -2.62 -24.22 5.49
CA LEU A 546 -3.23 -23.83 6.76
C LEU A 546 -2.47 -24.41 7.95
N MET A 547 -1.98 -25.66 7.85
CA MET A 547 -1.17 -26.29 8.87
C MET A 547 0.19 -25.59 9.04
N CYS A 548 0.84 -25.19 7.95
CA CYS A 548 2.08 -24.41 8.00
C CYS A 548 1.86 -23.06 8.70
N GLN A 549 0.78 -22.36 8.37
CA GLN A 549 0.46 -21.06 8.99
C GLN A 549 0.10 -21.22 10.47
N ARG A 550 -0.65 -22.26 10.81
CA ARG A 550 -0.91 -22.62 12.21
C ARG A 550 0.39 -22.81 13.01
N ASN A 551 1.32 -23.59 12.46
CA ASN A 551 2.58 -23.90 13.13
C ASN A 551 3.48 -22.66 13.24
N ARG A 552 3.43 -21.75 12.26
CA ARG A 552 4.10 -20.44 12.33
C ARG A 552 3.57 -19.61 13.52
N ILE A 553 2.26 -19.53 13.71
CA ILE A 553 1.65 -18.83 14.85
C ILE A 553 2.09 -19.48 16.16
N TYR A 554 2.07 -20.81 16.22
CA TYR A 554 2.52 -21.55 17.41
C TYR A 554 3.97 -21.23 17.77
N SER A 555 4.87 -21.17 16.79
CA SER A 555 6.30 -20.83 16.98
C SER A 555 6.47 -19.41 17.50
N LEU A 556 5.82 -18.41 16.88
CA LEU A 556 5.91 -17.02 17.31
C LEU A 556 5.33 -16.78 18.72
N LEU A 557 4.25 -17.47 19.08
CA LEU A 557 3.74 -17.46 20.45
C LEU A 557 4.76 -18.05 21.45
N GLY A 558 5.54 -19.06 21.03
CA GLY A 558 6.66 -19.60 21.80
C GLY A 558 7.75 -18.58 22.06
N GLU A 559 8.15 -17.84 21.03
CA GLU A 559 9.13 -16.76 21.18
C GLU A 559 8.64 -15.68 22.17
N ILE A 560 7.37 -15.25 22.04
CA ILE A 560 6.77 -14.27 22.96
C ILE A 560 6.78 -14.82 24.41
N GLU A 561 6.45 -16.10 24.61
CA GLU A 561 6.46 -16.73 25.93
C GLU A 561 7.86 -16.73 26.56
N GLU A 562 8.91 -17.03 25.79
CA GLU A 562 10.29 -16.99 26.26
C GLU A 562 10.74 -15.59 26.65
N GLY A 563 10.29 -14.56 25.93
CA GLY A 563 10.60 -13.16 26.26
C GLY A 563 9.78 -12.58 27.43
N ILE A 564 8.77 -13.28 27.94
CA ILE A 564 8.01 -12.90 29.13
C ILE A 564 8.66 -13.50 30.42
N ARG A 565 9.47 -14.55 30.29
CA ARG A 565 10.23 -15.16 31.39
C ARG A 565 11.48 -14.34 31.72
#